data_113e1e8423da3c8162396373c6416ceb
#
_entry.id   113e1e8423da3c8162396373c6416ceb
#
_cell.length_a   1.000
_cell.length_b   1.000
_cell.length_c   1.000
_cell.angle_alpha   90.00
_cell.angle_beta   90.00
_cell.angle_gamma   90.00
#
_symmetry.space_group_name_H-M   'P 1'
#
loop_
_entity.id
_entity.type
_entity.pdbx_description
1 polymer ?
#
loop_
_entity_poly.entity_id
_entity_poly.type
_entity_poly.pdbx_seq_one_letter_code
_entity_poly.pdbx_strand_id
1 'polypeptide(L)'
;MMSMPARLRARNAEWSLWALAMLAAVCTFSLWPELDLVISAQFYTPTIDPPFAMKTWLGVDALYRAVPWLGRLVLATSALLVTIAYWRPQWLTPRWRRRGKAMLLVALLGGVLLVNVGLKEHWGRPRPTATTHFGGAKPFQPALQPSALCRSNCSFVSGHAATGFCLLALGLTGAPALRRRWLLTGWVLGGTFGMGRIVQGGHFASDVIFCGLFIWGCALAVREVWLRLRVAQRGATRRSTGCPGMVHGGLSLRQSDSH
;
A
#
# COMPACT_ATOMS: atom_id res chain seq x y z
N MET A 1 12.53 -23.56 8.86
CA MET A 1 11.91 -23.28 7.53
C MET A 1 10.47 -23.77 7.58
N MET A 2 9.45 -22.90 7.48
CA MET A 2 8.04 -23.34 7.45
C MET A 2 7.80 -24.24 6.24
N SER A 3 7.08 -25.34 6.42
CA SER A 3 6.68 -26.24 5.32
C SER A 3 5.85 -25.47 4.26
N MET A 4 5.88 -25.88 3.02
CA MET A 4 5.14 -25.24 1.91
C MET A 4 3.64 -25.04 2.22
N PRO A 5 2.92 -26.01 2.85
CA PRO A 5 1.53 -25.82 3.26
C PRO A 5 1.32 -24.70 4.28
N ALA A 6 2.24 -24.50 5.22
CA ALA A 6 2.13 -23.46 6.25
C ALA A 6 2.32 -22.03 5.66
N ARG A 7 3.18 -21.87 4.66
CA ARG A 7 3.35 -20.59 3.95
C ARG A 7 2.13 -20.23 3.12
N LEU A 8 1.50 -21.19 2.47
CA LEU A 8 0.25 -20.99 1.73
C LEU A 8 -0.89 -20.60 2.65
N ARG A 9 -1.04 -21.29 3.79
CA ARG A 9 -2.05 -20.96 4.83
C ARG A 9 -1.86 -19.54 5.36
N ALA A 10 -0.65 -19.16 5.72
CA ALA A 10 -0.36 -17.79 6.19
C ALA A 10 -0.65 -16.72 5.12
N ARG A 11 -0.41 -17.01 3.85
CA ARG A 11 -0.72 -16.10 2.74
C ARG A 11 -2.21 -15.92 2.55
N ASN A 12 -2.98 -17.01 2.55
CA ASN A 12 -4.42 -16.96 2.42
C ASN A 12 -5.07 -16.23 3.61
N ALA A 13 -4.56 -16.46 4.83
CA ALA A 13 -5.02 -15.76 6.03
C ALA A 13 -4.85 -14.22 5.93
N GLU A 14 -3.75 -13.73 5.34
CA GLU A 14 -3.57 -12.28 5.15
C GLU A 14 -4.56 -11.70 4.14
N TRP A 15 -4.86 -12.41 3.04
CA TRP A 15 -5.90 -12.00 2.09
C TRP A 15 -7.30 -12.04 2.70
N SER A 16 -7.60 -13.10 3.49
CA SER A 16 -8.89 -13.19 4.20
C SER A 16 -9.05 -12.06 5.22
N LEU A 17 -8.00 -11.74 5.97
CA LEU A 17 -8.03 -10.63 6.92
C LEU A 17 -8.24 -9.29 6.21
N TRP A 18 -7.56 -9.05 5.09
CA TRP A 18 -7.78 -7.86 4.28
C TRP A 18 -9.21 -7.79 3.74
N ALA A 19 -9.73 -8.89 3.21
CA ALA A 19 -11.09 -8.93 2.66
C ALA A 19 -12.15 -8.69 3.74
N LEU A 20 -11.98 -9.27 4.93
CA LEU A 20 -12.85 -9.03 6.08
C LEU A 20 -12.80 -7.58 6.55
N ALA A 21 -11.61 -6.99 6.63
CA ALA A 21 -11.45 -5.58 7.01
C ALA A 21 -12.07 -4.65 5.96
N MET A 22 -11.91 -4.97 4.67
CA MET A 22 -12.54 -4.22 3.58
C MET A 22 -14.05 -4.34 3.64
N LEU A 23 -14.58 -5.55 3.80
CA LEU A 23 -16.02 -5.77 3.92
C LEU A 23 -16.60 -5.03 5.14
N ALA A 24 -15.94 -5.11 6.29
CA ALA A 24 -16.35 -4.39 7.48
C ALA A 24 -16.40 -2.88 7.25
N ALA A 25 -15.35 -2.29 6.62
CA ALA A 25 -15.33 -0.86 6.30
C ALA A 25 -16.45 -0.48 5.30
N VAL A 26 -16.65 -1.29 4.25
CA VAL A 26 -17.73 -1.08 3.27
C VAL A 26 -19.09 -1.12 3.97
N CYS A 27 -19.37 -2.15 4.77
CA CYS A 27 -20.63 -2.26 5.50
C CYS A 27 -20.83 -1.08 6.46
N THR A 28 -19.80 -0.73 7.24
CA THR A 28 -19.89 0.37 8.22
C THR A 28 -20.23 1.70 7.54
N PHE A 29 -19.47 2.10 6.53
CA PHE A 29 -19.67 3.42 5.90
C PHE A 29 -20.80 3.45 4.85
N SER A 30 -21.35 2.30 4.46
CA SER A 30 -22.58 2.22 3.66
C SER A 30 -23.83 2.28 4.53
N LEU A 31 -23.82 1.63 5.70
CA LEU A 31 -24.97 1.58 6.61
C LEU A 31 -25.05 2.83 7.49
N TRP A 32 -23.92 3.39 7.87
CA TRP A 32 -23.80 4.59 8.72
C TRP A 32 -22.87 5.64 8.12
N PRO A 33 -23.21 6.26 6.96
CA PRO A 33 -22.37 7.26 6.33
C PRO A 33 -22.17 8.51 7.21
N GLU A 34 -23.11 8.78 8.12
CA GLU A 34 -23.08 9.90 9.07
C GLU A 34 -21.93 9.79 10.08
N LEU A 35 -21.32 8.62 10.26
CA LEU A 35 -20.13 8.47 11.11
C LEU A 35 -19.00 9.44 10.72
N ASP A 36 -18.86 9.70 9.43
CA ASP A 36 -17.88 10.68 8.94
C ASP A 36 -18.19 12.10 9.43
N LEU A 37 -19.46 12.47 9.45
CA LEU A 37 -19.90 13.78 9.98
C LEU A 37 -19.72 13.83 11.49
N VAL A 38 -20.16 12.79 12.22
CA VAL A 38 -20.04 12.72 13.68
C VAL A 38 -18.58 12.83 14.13
N ILE A 39 -17.67 12.09 13.47
CA ILE A 39 -16.24 12.15 13.79
C ILE A 39 -15.66 13.53 13.47
N SER A 40 -15.99 14.11 12.31
CA SER A 40 -15.48 15.43 11.93
C SER A 40 -16.01 16.54 12.81
N ALA A 41 -17.25 16.44 13.29
CA ALA A 41 -17.89 17.40 14.18
C ALA A 41 -17.17 17.54 15.53
N GLN A 42 -16.46 16.51 16.01
CA GLN A 42 -15.67 16.58 17.25
C GLN A 42 -14.54 17.62 17.17
N PHE A 43 -14.15 18.03 15.98
CA PHE A 43 -13.02 18.95 15.74
C PHE A 43 -13.48 20.28 15.15
N TYR A 44 -14.80 20.48 14.99
CA TYR A 44 -15.40 21.65 14.39
C TYR A 44 -16.04 22.56 15.44
N THR A 45 -15.72 23.85 15.42
CA THR A 45 -16.29 24.87 16.28
C THR A 45 -16.69 26.07 15.43
N PRO A 46 -18.00 26.30 15.18
CA PRO A 46 -18.45 27.32 14.23
C PRO A 46 -18.16 28.77 14.64
N THR A 47 -17.89 29.00 15.93
CA THR A 47 -17.69 30.33 16.50
C THR A 47 -16.26 30.88 16.41
N ILE A 48 -15.32 30.07 15.89
CA ILE A 48 -13.90 30.43 15.77
C ILE A 48 -13.43 30.39 14.31
N ASP A 49 -12.37 31.15 14.00
CA ASP A 49 -11.74 31.17 12.70
C ASP A 49 -10.24 30.76 12.82
N PRO A 50 -9.80 29.69 12.17
CA PRO A 50 -10.58 28.73 11.36
C PRO A 50 -11.44 27.81 12.23
N PRO A 51 -12.62 27.39 11.73
CA PRO A 51 -13.57 26.58 12.49
C PRO A 51 -13.08 25.17 12.87
N PHE A 52 -12.06 24.69 12.22
CA PHE A 52 -11.26 23.52 12.62
C PHE A 52 -10.02 24.03 13.37
N ALA A 53 -10.15 24.32 14.65
CA ALA A 53 -9.14 25.01 15.49
C ALA A 53 -7.77 24.32 15.46
N MET A 54 -7.74 23.00 15.44
CA MET A 54 -6.48 22.23 15.41
C MET A 54 -5.66 22.43 14.12
N LYS A 55 -6.24 23.05 13.09
CA LYS A 55 -5.53 23.37 11.84
C LYS A 55 -4.31 24.29 12.09
N THR A 56 -4.40 25.19 13.07
CA THR A 56 -3.34 26.14 13.42
C THR A 56 -2.37 25.64 14.52
N TRP A 57 -2.64 24.47 15.11
CA TRP A 57 -1.73 23.91 16.12
C TRP A 57 -0.38 23.57 15.49
N LEU A 58 0.70 24.03 16.11
CA LEU A 58 2.07 23.88 15.60
C LEU A 58 2.41 22.46 15.19
N GLY A 59 2.08 21.45 16.02
CA GLY A 59 2.36 20.03 15.70
C GLY A 59 1.54 19.50 14.53
N VAL A 60 0.27 19.91 14.40
CA VAL A 60 -0.61 19.49 13.30
C VAL A 60 -0.20 20.14 11.99
N ASP A 61 0.14 21.43 12.00
CA ASP A 61 0.62 22.16 10.83
C ASP A 61 2.01 21.66 10.39
N ALA A 62 2.93 21.43 11.34
CA ALA A 62 4.23 20.84 11.04
C ALA A 62 4.09 19.45 10.39
N LEU A 63 3.21 18.60 10.93
CA LEU A 63 2.90 17.31 10.35
C LEU A 63 2.35 17.42 8.92
N TYR A 64 1.40 18.33 8.71
CA TYR A 64 0.81 18.62 7.41
C TYR A 64 1.87 19.01 6.36
N ARG A 65 2.82 19.86 6.73
CA ARG A 65 3.88 20.32 5.83
C ARG A 65 4.97 19.27 5.62
N ALA A 66 5.29 18.48 6.65
CA ALA A 66 6.36 17.48 6.60
C ALA A 66 5.98 16.23 5.79
N VAL A 67 4.72 15.74 5.89
CA VAL A 67 4.31 14.47 5.28
C VAL A 67 4.52 14.41 3.75
N PRO A 68 4.22 15.46 2.95
CA PRO A 68 4.52 15.43 1.51
C PRO A 68 6.02 15.29 1.20
N TRP A 69 6.89 15.90 2.00
CA TRP A 69 8.33 15.75 1.88
C TRP A 69 8.80 14.35 2.24
N LEU A 70 8.23 13.74 3.31
CA LEU A 70 8.47 12.35 3.65
C LEU A 70 8.06 11.41 2.50
N GLY A 71 6.93 11.66 1.86
CA GLY A 71 6.49 10.89 0.69
C GLY A 71 7.47 10.97 -0.48
N ARG A 72 7.96 12.17 -0.80
CA ARG A 72 9.00 12.38 -1.82
C ARG A 72 10.30 11.68 -1.45
N LEU A 73 10.73 11.77 -0.19
CA LEU A 73 11.93 11.10 0.31
C LEU A 73 11.80 9.58 0.21
N VAL A 74 10.66 9.00 0.56
CA VAL A 74 10.38 7.57 0.42
C VAL A 74 10.47 7.12 -1.05
N LEU A 75 9.90 7.89 -1.97
CA LEU A 75 10.00 7.61 -3.40
C LEU A 75 11.44 7.72 -3.90
N ALA A 76 12.13 8.82 -3.57
CA ALA A 76 13.50 9.07 -4.00
C ALA A 76 14.48 8.01 -3.48
N THR A 77 14.40 7.68 -2.19
CA THR A 77 15.26 6.64 -1.59
C THR A 77 14.96 5.26 -2.14
N SER A 78 13.69 4.95 -2.41
CA SER A 78 13.31 3.67 -3.02
C SER A 78 13.81 3.57 -4.46
N ALA A 79 13.70 4.64 -5.25
CA ALA A 79 14.23 4.72 -6.60
C ALA A 79 15.75 4.60 -6.60
N LEU A 80 16.44 5.32 -5.70
CA LEU A 80 17.89 5.22 -5.54
C LEU A 80 18.36 3.81 -5.21
N LEU A 81 17.68 3.12 -4.26
CA LEU A 81 17.97 1.73 -3.92
C LEU A 81 17.78 0.78 -5.11
N VAL A 82 16.79 1.02 -5.95
CA VAL A 82 16.56 0.23 -7.18
C VAL A 82 17.64 0.51 -8.22
N THR A 83 18.03 1.76 -8.40
CA THR A 83 19.10 2.18 -9.31
C THR A 83 20.45 1.57 -8.89
N ILE A 84 20.81 1.68 -7.60
CA ILE A 84 22.02 1.05 -7.06
C ILE A 84 21.95 -0.48 -7.22
N ALA A 85 20.77 -1.10 -6.98
CA ALA A 85 20.60 -2.54 -7.16
C ALA A 85 20.77 -3.00 -8.61
N TYR A 86 20.56 -2.12 -9.58
CA TYR A 86 20.76 -2.39 -11.01
C TYR A 86 22.24 -2.20 -11.43
N TRP A 87 22.83 -1.04 -11.11
CA TRP A 87 24.17 -0.67 -11.58
C TRP A 87 25.31 -1.20 -10.72
N ARG A 88 25.12 -1.28 -9.40
CA ARG A 88 26.12 -1.68 -8.41
C ARG A 88 25.53 -2.68 -7.38
N PRO A 89 25.06 -3.86 -7.83
CA PRO A 89 24.37 -4.80 -6.95
C PRO A 89 25.20 -5.25 -5.74
N GLN A 90 26.53 -5.23 -5.83
CA GLN A 90 27.46 -5.58 -4.74
C GLN A 90 27.39 -4.59 -3.56
N TRP A 91 26.91 -3.34 -3.76
CA TRP A 91 26.80 -2.34 -2.70
C TRP A 91 25.61 -2.56 -1.78
N LEU A 92 24.65 -3.36 -2.21
CA LEU A 92 23.41 -3.63 -1.45
C LEU A 92 23.26 -5.10 -1.13
N THR A 93 22.90 -5.38 0.12
CA THR A 93 22.50 -6.73 0.49
C THR A 93 21.24 -7.16 -0.27
N PRO A 94 21.03 -8.46 -0.52
CA PRO A 94 19.83 -8.96 -1.19
C PRO A 94 18.51 -8.53 -0.48
N ARG A 95 18.57 -8.26 0.83
CA ARG A 95 17.43 -7.76 1.61
C ARG A 95 17.05 -6.33 1.20
N TRP A 96 18.02 -5.42 1.12
CA TRP A 96 17.76 -4.02 0.73
C TRP A 96 17.34 -3.89 -0.72
N ARG A 97 17.93 -4.66 -1.64
CA ARG A 97 17.48 -4.71 -3.05
C ARG A 97 16.00 -5.10 -3.17
N ARG A 98 15.55 -6.10 -2.39
CA ARG A 98 14.14 -6.51 -2.39
C ARG A 98 13.22 -5.48 -1.75
N ARG A 99 13.63 -4.89 -0.62
CA ARG A 99 12.84 -3.86 0.07
C ARG A 99 12.67 -2.61 -0.78
N GLY A 100 13.74 -2.12 -1.39
CA GLY A 100 13.68 -0.97 -2.30
C GLY A 100 12.70 -1.19 -3.45
N LYS A 101 12.76 -2.35 -4.12
CA LYS A 101 11.83 -2.71 -5.19
C LYS A 101 10.37 -2.79 -4.69
N ALA A 102 10.12 -3.45 -3.55
CA ALA A 102 8.78 -3.57 -2.99
C ALA A 102 8.21 -2.20 -2.61
N MET A 103 9.03 -1.36 -1.96
CA MET A 103 8.64 -0.01 -1.54
C MET A 103 8.32 0.87 -2.75
N LEU A 104 9.19 0.88 -3.77
CA LEU A 104 8.97 1.66 -4.98
C LEU A 104 7.68 1.24 -5.70
N LEU A 105 7.45 -0.07 -5.86
CA LEU A 105 6.24 -0.57 -6.51
C LEU A 105 4.97 -0.19 -5.75
N VAL A 106 4.93 -0.37 -4.43
CA VAL A 106 3.75 -0.02 -3.62
C VAL A 106 3.55 1.50 -3.58
N ALA A 107 4.62 2.29 -3.45
CA ALA A 107 4.52 3.74 -3.47
C ALA A 107 4.03 4.29 -4.82
N LEU A 108 4.52 3.74 -5.94
CA LEU A 108 4.07 4.15 -7.28
C LEU A 108 2.66 3.65 -7.58
N LEU A 109 2.39 2.35 -7.44
CA LEU A 109 1.10 1.78 -7.84
C LEU A 109 -0.01 2.15 -6.85
N GLY A 110 0.25 2.05 -5.55
CA GLY A 110 -0.73 2.35 -4.50
C GLY A 110 -0.79 3.84 -4.17
N GLY A 111 0.35 4.44 -3.83
CA GLY A 111 0.38 5.83 -3.38
C GLY A 111 0.18 6.86 -4.49
N VAL A 112 0.91 6.74 -5.60
CA VAL A 112 0.83 7.71 -6.70
C VAL A 112 -0.35 7.40 -7.61
N LEU A 113 -0.36 6.24 -8.27
CA LEU A 113 -1.35 5.95 -9.32
C LEU A 113 -2.74 5.74 -8.74
N LEU A 114 -2.93 4.82 -7.79
CA LEU A 114 -4.26 4.52 -7.27
C LEU A 114 -4.82 5.66 -6.43
N VAL A 115 -4.07 6.14 -5.42
CA VAL A 115 -4.55 7.15 -4.47
C VAL A 115 -4.56 8.54 -5.08
N ASN A 116 -3.41 9.05 -5.55
CA ASN A 116 -3.34 10.47 -5.95
C ASN A 116 -3.85 10.72 -7.37
N VAL A 117 -3.55 9.87 -8.35
CA VAL A 117 -4.01 10.06 -9.74
C VAL A 117 -5.42 9.50 -9.93
N GLY A 118 -5.69 8.28 -9.48
CA GLY A 118 -6.98 7.62 -9.68
C GLY A 118 -8.09 8.21 -8.81
N LEU A 119 -8.06 7.89 -7.53
CA LEU A 119 -9.19 8.19 -6.64
C LEU A 119 -9.32 9.69 -6.33
N LYS A 120 -8.23 10.35 -6.00
CA LYS A 120 -8.27 11.74 -5.53
C LYS A 120 -8.68 12.75 -6.62
N GLU A 121 -8.38 12.46 -7.87
CA GLU A 121 -8.74 13.34 -8.99
C GLU A 121 -10.10 13.00 -9.62
N HIS A 122 -10.59 11.76 -9.46
CA HIS A 122 -11.78 11.32 -10.20
C HIS A 122 -12.99 10.95 -9.30
N TRP A 123 -12.81 10.82 -7.96
CA TRP A 123 -13.91 10.42 -7.08
C TRP A 123 -14.91 11.53 -6.80
N GLY A 124 -14.47 12.78 -6.84
CA GLY A 124 -15.34 13.96 -6.74
C GLY A 124 -15.89 14.27 -5.34
N ARG A 125 -15.46 13.60 -4.27
CA ARG A 125 -15.95 13.80 -2.91
C ARG A 125 -15.48 15.14 -2.31
N PRO A 126 -16.38 16.05 -1.84
CA PRO A 126 -15.99 17.25 -1.14
C PRO A 126 -15.26 16.96 0.17
N ARG A 127 -14.38 17.86 0.59
CA ARG A 127 -13.74 17.79 1.92
C ARG A 127 -14.69 18.27 3.02
N PRO A 128 -14.49 17.85 4.29
CA PRO A 128 -15.29 18.33 5.42
C PRO A 128 -15.48 19.85 5.41
N THR A 129 -14.39 20.63 5.30
CA THR A 129 -14.44 22.10 5.25
C THR A 129 -15.24 22.68 4.09
N ALA A 130 -15.53 21.92 3.05
CA ALA A 130 -16.31 22.37 1.90
C ALA A 130 -17.80 22.01 2.03
N THR A 131 -18.19 21.20 3.03
CA THR A 131 -19.58 20.75 3.19
C THR A 131 -20.41 21.73 4.01
N THR A 132 -21.71 21.79 3.73
CA THR A 132 -22.68 22.66 4.45
C THR A 132 -22.73 22.38 5.95
N HIS A 133 -22.45 21.15 6.38
CA HIS A 133 -22.37 20.78 7.80
C HIS A 133 -21.25 21.51 8.56
N PHE A 134 -20.21 21.95 7.83
CA PHE A 134 -19.04 22.60 8.43
C PHE A 134 -18.74 23.97 7.81
N GLY A 135 -19.81 24.71 7.47
CA GLY A 135 -19.69 26.07 6.97
C GLY A 135 -19.33 26.23 5.50
N GLY A 136 -19.22 25.15 4.75
CA GLY A 136 -19.01 25.17 3.30
C GLY A 136 -20.30 25.26 2.49
N ALA A 137 -20.20 25.20 1.17
CA ALA A 137 -21.33 25.34 0.24
C ALA A 137 -21.79 24.04 -0.42
N LYS A 138 -21.09 22.91 -0.22
CA LYS A 138 -21.34 21.66 -0.91
C LYS A 138 -22.13 20.68 -0.03
N PRO A 139 -23.03 19.85 -0.60
CA PRO A 139 -23.69 18.80 0.18
C PRO A 139 -22.64 17.76 0.63
N PHE A 140 -22.95 17.06 1.73
CA PHE A 140 -22.18 15.89 2.15
C PHE A 140 -22.35 14.77 1.13
N GLN A 141 -21.25 14.07 0.84
CA GLN A 141 -21.23 12.92 -0.05
C GLN A 141 -20.68 11.69 0.71
N PRO A 142 -21.40 10.55 0.78
CA PRO A 142 -20.89 9.31 1.36
C PRO A 142 -19.62 8.81 0.67
N ALA A 143 -18.77 8.09 1.42
CA ALA A 143 -17.44 7.69 0.95
C ALA A 143 -17.44 6.86 -0.35
N LEU A 144 -18.40 5.94 -0.47
CA LEU A 144 -18.44 4.96 -1.57
C LEU A 144 -19.30 5.42 -2.76
N GLN A 145 -19.73 6.67 -2.77
CA GLN A 145 -20.52 7.27 -3.85
C GLN A 145 -19.68 8.32 -4.59
N PRO A 146 -19.21 8.04 -5.81
CA PRO A 146 -18.55 9.04 -6.65
C PRO A 146 -19.50 10.21 -6.96
N SER A 147 -18.95 11.41 -7.12
CA SER A 147 -19.74 12.60 -7.46
C SER A 147 -18.97 13.57 -8.35
N ALA A 148 -19.66 14.59 -8.88
CA ALA A 148 -19.06 15.71 -9.59
C ALA A 148 -18.89 16.97 -8.72
N LEU A 149 -19.08 16.86 -7.40
CA LEU A 149 -19.06 18.01 -6.47
C LEU A 149 -17.67 18.60 -6.25
N CYS A 150 -16.61 17.84 -6.55
CA CYS A 150 -15.21 18.28 -6.45
C CYS A 150 -14.49 17.94 -7.76
N ARG A 151 -13.83 18.94 -8.39
CA ARG A 151 -13.16 18.76 -9.68
C ARG A 151 -11.75 18.17 -9.58
N SER A 152 -10.99 18.52 -8.54
CA SER A 152 -9.61 18.08 -8.37
C SER A 152 -9.19 18.13 -6.91
N ASN A 153 -8.16 17.36 -6.53
CA ASN A 153 -7.63 17.29 -5.18
C ASN A 153 -8.72 17.04 -4.12
N CYS A 154 -9.63 16.13 -4.43
CA CYS A 154 -10.82 15.83 -3.67
C CYS A 154 -10.52 15.09 -2.35
N SER A 155 -11.56 14.82 -1.53
CA SER A 155 -11.37 14.21 -0.21
C SER A 155 -10.97 12.74 -0.29
N PHE A 156 -11.63 11.96 -1.12
CA PHE A 156 -11.46 10.50 -1.16
C PHE A 156 -10.34 10.09 -2.14
N VAL A 157 -9.28 9.46 -1.66
CA VAL A 157 -8.86 9.09 -0.32
C VAL A 157 -7.67 9.97 0.13
N SER A 158 -7.22 9.83 1.41
CA SER A 158 -6.20 10.71 1.99
C SER A 158 -4.79 10.43 1.47
N GLY A 159 -4.22 11.34 0.65
CA GLY A 159 -2.84 11.23 0.17
C GLY A 159 -1.76 11.35 1.26
N HIS A 160 -2.02 12.12 2.35
CA HIS A 160 -1.12 12.18 3.50
C HIS A 160 -1.06 10.82 4.22
N ALA A 161 -2.22 10.21 4.46
CA ALA A 161 -2.29 8.89 5.08
C ALA A 161 -1.57 7.82 4.23
N ALA A 162 -1.69 7.90 2.89
CA ALA A 162 -1.00 7.00 1.97
C ALA A 162 0.52 6.95 2.18
N THR A 163 1.16 8.10 2.49
CA THR A 163 2.60 8.16 2.78
C THR A 163 2.99 7.24 3.95
N GLY A 164 2.24 7.27 5.04
CA GLY A 164 2.46 6.39 6.19
C GLY A 164 2.13 4.93 5.88
N PHE A 165 1.00 4.67 5.24
CA PHE A 165 0.58 3.32 4.88
C PHE A 165 1.56 2.64 3.90
N CYS A 166 2.19 3.35 2.97
CA CYS A 166 3.18 2.77 2.06
C CYS A 166 4.35 2.09 2.79
N LEU A 167 4.68 2.50 4.03
CA LEU A 167 5.79 1.90 4.79
C LEU A 167 5.59 0.41 5.11
N LEU A 168 4.34 -0.10 5.10
CA LEU A 168 4.07 -1.53 5.24
C LEU A 168 4.79 -2.37 4.17
N ALA A 169 5.12 -1.77 3.02
CA ALA A 169 5.86 -2.44 1.95
C ALA A 169 7.26 -2.91 2.35
N LEU A 170 7.89 -2.28 3.33
CA LEU A 170 9.22 -2.67 3.85
C LEU A 170 9.21 -4.07 4.48
N GLY A 171 8.05 -4.54 4.93
CA GLY A 171 7.86 -5.87 5.48
C GLY A 171 7.55 -6.96 4.45
N LEU A 172 7.10 -6.63 3.24
CA LEU A 172 6.51 -7.57 2.27
C LEU A 172 7.39 -8.78 1.94
N THR A 173 8.70 -8.57 1.86
CA THR A 173 9.67 -9.61 1.50
C THR A 173 10.31 -10.31 2.70
N GLY A 174 9.84 -9.99 3.92
CA GLY A 174 10.39 -10.48 5.19
C GLY A 174 9.68 -11.73 5.73
N ALA A 175 10.18 -12.21 6.88
CA ALA A 175 9.51 -13.23 7.68
C ALA A 175 8.15 -12.73 8.22
N PRO A 176 7.22 -13.60 8.64
CA PRO A 176 5.90 -13.21 9.12
C PRO A 176 5.91 -12.16 10.24
N ALA A 177 6.81 -12.30 11.22
CA ALA A 177 6.96 -11.34 12.32
C ALA A 177 7.37 -9.93 11.81
N LEU A 178 8.28 -9.87 10.83
CA LEU A 178 8.70 -8.60 10.23
C LEU A 178 7.56 -7.96 9.43
N ARG A 179 6.79 -8.77 8.68
CA ARG A 179 5.60 -8.28 7.96
C ARG A 179 4.58 -7.68 8.91
N ARG A 180 4.27 -8.38 10.01
CA ARG A 180 3.36 -7.87 11.04
C ARG A 180 3.84 -6.55 11.64
N ARG A 181 5.13 -6.44 11.97
CA ARG A 181 5.72 -5.19 12.51
C ARG A 181 5.52 -4.03 11.52
N TRP A 182 5.88 -4.21 10.25
CA TRP A 182 5.74 -3.16 9.25
C TRP A 182 4.29 -2.87 8.87
N LEU A 183 3.41 -3.87 8.93
CA LEU A 183 1.96 -3.64 8.79
C LEU A 183 1.47 -2.73 9.91
N LEU A 184 1.78 -3.05 11.17
CA LEU A 184 1.42 -2.21 12.32
C LEU A 184 2.03 -0.80 12.23
N THR A 185 3.33 -0.70 11.89
CA THR A 185 3.99 0.60 11.69
C THR A 185 3.29 1.44 10.61
N GLY A 186 2.96 0.82 9.48
CA GLY A 186 2.23 1.50 8.40
C GLY A 186 0.85 1.98 8.86
N TRP A 187 0.10 1.15 9.60
CA TRP A 187 -1.21 1.53 10.13
C TRP A 187 -1.13 2.63 11.19
N VAL A 188 -0.15 2.58 12.09
CA VAL A 188 0.07 3.63 13.10
C VAL A 188 0.44 4.95 12.42
N LEU A 189 1.45 4.96 11.55
CA LEU A 189 1.90 6.19 10.91
C LEU A 189 0.87 6.73 9.90
N GLY A 190 0.26 5.86 9.08
CA GLY A 190 -0.80 6.27 8.16
C GLY A 190 -2.03 6.80 8.88
N GLY A 191 -2.41 6.16 9.99
CA GLY A 191 -3.47 6.62 10.88
C GLY A 191 -3.15 7.96 11.54
N THR A 192 -1.93 8.15 12.06
CA THR A 192 -1.49 9.43 12.65
C THR A 192 -1.51 10.55 11.61
N PHE A 193 -0.97 10.32 10.41
CA PHE A 193 -0.99 11.32 9.34
C PHE A 193 -2.41 11.60 8.86
N GLY A 194 -3.25 10.56 8.79
CA GLY A 194 -4.68 10.68 8.49
C GLY A 194 -5.44 11.45 9.55
N MET A 195 -5.22 11.16 10.84
CA MET A 195 -5.83 11.88 11.96
C MET A 195 -5.47 13.37 11.90
N GLY A 196 -4.20 13.73 11.63
CA GLY A 196 -3.80 15.11 11.40
C GLY A 196 -4.64 15.80 10.31
N ARG A 197 -5.09 15.06 9.30
CA ARG A 197 -5.96 15.59 8.24
C ARG A 197 -7.44 15.66 8.66
N ILE A 198 -7.92 14.73 9.49
CA ILE A 198 -9.28 14.74 10.03
C ILE A 198 -9.47 15.97 10.92
N VAL A 199 -8.56 16.19 11.87
CA VAL A 199 -8.65 17.32 12.81
C VAL A 199 -8.51 18.70 12.12
N GLN A 200 -7.97 18.74 10.91
CA GLN A 200 -7.90 19.93 10.05
C GLN A 200 -9.15 20.13 9.16
N GLY A 201 -10.12 19.21 9.20
CA GLY A 201 -11.25 19.21 8.27
C GLY A 201 -10.85 18.94 6.81
N GLY A 202 -9.69 18.36 6.58
CA GLY A 202 -9.17 18.06 5.24
C GLY A 202 -9.65 16.74 4.66
N HIS A 203 -9.99 15.76 5.50
CA HIS A 203 -10.44 14.43 5.13
C HIS A 203 -11.43 13.89 6.16
N PHE A 204 -12.33 13.02 5.72
CA PHE A 204 -13.18 12.22 6.59
C PHE A 204 -12.45 10.98 7.12
N ALA A 205 -12.99 10.34 8.17
CA ALA A 205 -12.41 9.12 8.74
C ALA A 205 -12.37 7.96 7.72
N SER A 206 -13.45 7.80 6.95
CA SER A 206 -13.52 6.82 5.88
C SER A 206 -12.43 7.00 4.81
N ASP A 207 -12.07 8.25 4.44
CA ASP A 207 -11.01 8.53 3.48
C ASP A 207 -9.64 7.96 3.93
N VAL A 208 -9.39 7.97 5.24
CA VAL A 208 -8.17 7.45 5.85
C VAL A 208 -8.20 5.93 5.90
N ILE A 209 -9.31 5.34 6.34
CA ILE A 209 -9.47 3.89 6.49
C ILE A 209 -9.39 3.20 5.12
N PHE A 210 -10.14 3.69 4.14
CA PHE A 210 -10.08 3.12 2.78
C PHE A 210 -8.71 3.32 2.13
N CYS A 211 -8.02 4.43 2.39
CA CYS A 211 -6.64 4.62 1.94
C CYS A 211 -5.73 3.51 2.45
N GLY A 212 -5.79 3.19 3.75
CA GLY A 212 -5.01 2.11 4.35
C GLY A 212 -5.32 0.74 3.74
N LEU A 213 -6.60 0.44 3.53
CA LEU A 213 -7.05 -0.81 2.93
C LEU A 213 -6.61 -0.95 1.47
N PHE A 214 -6.69 0.12 0.68
CA PHE A 214 -6.23 0.11 -0.71
C PHE A 214 -4.71 -0.07 -0.82
N ILE A 215 -3.93 0.64 0.00
CA ILE A 215 -2.47 0.47 0.02
C ILE A 215 -2.08 -0.94 0.48
N TRP A 216 -2.77 -1.47 1.49
CA TRP A 216 -2.51 -2.84 1.96
C TRP A 216 -2.86 -3.88 0.88
N GLY A 217 -4.03 -3.76 0.22
CA GLY A 217 -4.40 -4.63 -0.91
C GLY A 217 -3.40 -4.56 -2.07
N CYS A 218 -2.96 -3.33 -2.44
CA CYS A 218 -1.90 -3.13 -3.43
C CYS A 218 -0.60 -3.85 -3.03
N ALA A 219 -0.20 -3.75 -1.77
CA ALA A 219 0.98 -4.43 -1.27
C ALA A 219 0.86 -5.96 -1.33
N LEU A 220 -0.30 -6.51 -0.98
CA LEU A 220 -0.58 -7.95 -1.11
C LEU A 220 -0.52 -8.40 -2.58
N ALA A 221 -1.07 -7.61 -3.50
CA ALA A 221 -1.03 -7.89 -4.94
C ALA A 221 0.42 -7.86 -5.48
N VAL A 222 1.21 -6.85 -5.13
CA VAL A 222 2.64 -6.77 -5.48
C VAL A 222 3.40 -7.98 -4.97
N ARG A 223 3.16 -8.42 -3.74
CA ARG A 223 3.77 -9.63 -3.17
C ARG A 223 3.38 -10.88 -3.95
N GLU A 224 2.11 -11.02 -4.28
CA GLU A 224 1.60 -12.18 -5.00
C GLU A 224 2.25 -12.31 -6.39
N VAL A 225 2.27 -11.23 -7.17
CA VAL A 225 2.94 -11.18 -8.47
C VAL A 225 4.42 -11.55 -8.31
N TRP A 226 5.10 -10.98 -7.32
CA TRP A 226 6.51 -11.29 -7.06
C TRP A 226 6.76 -12.77 -6.75
N LEU A 227 5.91 -13.39 -5.95
CA LEU A 227 6.04 -14.81 -5.62
C LEU A 227 5.82 -15.70 -6.85
N ARG A 228 4.83 -15.38 -7.68
CA ARG A 228 4.54 -16.10 -8.94
C ARG A 228 5.73 -16.03 -9.91
N LEU A 229 6.27 -14.83 -10.12
CA LEU A 229 7.44 -14.63 -10.99
C LEU A 229 8.66 -15.45 -10.52
N ARG A 230 8.91 -15.52 -9.22
CA ARG A 230 9.99 -16.33 -8.66
C ARG A 230 9.80 -17.83 -8.87
N VAL A 231 8.59 -18.32 -8.77
CA VAL A 231 8.28 -19.73 -9.03
C VAL A 231 8.50 -20.05 -10.50
N ALA A 232 8.02 -19.20 -11.41
CA ALA A 232 8.21 -19.34 -12.84
C ALA A 232 9.70 -19.38 -13.23
N GLN A 233 10.52 -18.45 -12.69
CA GLN A 233 11.96 -18.42 -12.95
C GLN A 233 12.66 -19.70 -12.49
N ARG A 234 12.34 -20.22 -11.32
CA ARG A 234 12.91 -21.48 -10.81
C ARG A 234 12.51 -22.68 -11.65
N GLY A 235 11.29 -22.72 -12.17
CA GLY A 235 10.82 -23.76 -13.09
C GLY A 235 11.57 -23.74 -14.41
N ALA A 236 11.80 -22.57 -14.99
CA ALA A 236 12.56 -22.39 -16.22
C ALA A 236 14.02 -22.86 -16.07
N THR A 237 14.68 -22.47 -14.95
CA THR A 237 16.07 -22.90 -14.69
C THR A 237 16.18 -24.41 -14.53
N ARG A 238 15.22 -25.05 -13.86
CA ARG A 238 15.22 -26.53 -13.73
C ARG A 238 15.03 -27.24 -15.06
N ARG A 239 14.26 -26.69 -15.98
CA ARG A 239 14.07 -27.27 -17.34
C ARG A 239 15.33 -27.11 -18.19
N SER A 240 16.06 -26.01 -18.09
CA SER A 240 17.30 -25.78 -18.84
C SER A 240 18.49 -26.62 -18.36
N THR A 241 18.52 -27.00 -17.07
CA THR A 241 19.58 -27.86 -16.49
C THR A 241 19.27 -29.35 -16.59
N GLY A 242 18.04 -29.72 -16.95
CA GLY A 242 17.60 -31.10 -17.12
C GLY A 242 17.71 -31.59 -18.57
N CYS A 243 18.82 -31.35 -19.29
CA CYS A 243 19.12 -32.09 -20.52
C CYS A 243 19.35 -33.55 -20.15
N PRO A 244 18.61 -34.50 -20.76
CA PRO A 244 18.92 -35.93 -20.58
C PRO A 244 20.31 -36.19 -21.17
N GLY A 245 21.22 -36.70 -20.32
CA GLY A 245 22.49 -37.14 -20.79
C GLY A 245 22.30 -38.09 -21.98
N MET A 246 22.98 -37.83 -23.08
CA MET A 246 23.15 -38.77 -24.15
C MET A 246 23.67 -40.08 -23.57
N VAL A 247 22.82 -41.09 -23.64
CA VAL A 247 23.25 -42.48 -23.48
C VAL A 247 24.13 -42.79 -24.70
N HIS A 248 25.44 -42.61 -24.57
CA HIS A 248 26.38 -43.27 -25.48
C HIS A 248 26.24 -44.75 -25.25
N GLY A 249 25.42 -45.40 -26.08
CA GLY A 249 25.42 -46.83 -26.28
C GLY A 249 26.75 -47.25 -26.92
N GLY A 250 27.69 -47.62 -26.07
CA GLY A 250 28.90 -48.32 -26.54
C GLY A 250 28.52 -49.70 -27.08
N LEU A 251 28.48 -49.87 -28.42
CA LEU A 251 28.49 -51.18 -29.08
C LEU A 251 29.84 -51.80 -28.79
N SER A 252 29.90 -52.76 -27.87
CA SER A 252 31.01 -53.68 -27.70
C SER A 252 30.93 -54.77 -28.80
N LEU A 253 31.72 -54.65 -29.87
CA LEU A 253 31.99 -55.70 -30.80
C LEU A 253 32.88 -56.77 -30.10
N ARG A 254 32.28 -57.91 -29.75
CA ARG A 254 33.04 -59.11 -29.43
C ARG A 254 33.69 -59.61 -30.70
N GLN A 255 35.00 -59.43 -30.80
CA GLN A 255 35.84 -60.31 -31.71
C GLN A 255 35.96 -61.70 -31.11
N SER A 256 35.45 -62.67 -31.83
CA SER A 256 35.74 -64.07 -31.64
C SER A 256 37.03 -64.38 -32.38
N ASP A 257 38.10 -64.66 -31.68
CA ASP A 257 39.27 -65.34 -32.26
C ASP A 257 39.22 -66.82 -31.87
N SER A 258 39.03 -67.61 -32.89
CA SER A 258 39.32 -69.05 -32.94
C SER A 258 40.76 -69.21 -33.35
N HIS A 259 41.63 -69.75 -32.49
CA HIS A 259 42.57 -70.83 -32.68
C HIS A 259 43.34 -71.10 -31.39
#